data_bc5374efcc5674dfcbdf15776cb3233b
#
_entry.id   bc5374efcc5674dfcbdf15776cb3233b
#
_cell.length_a   1.000
_cell.length_b   1.000
_cell.length_c   1.000
_cell.angle_alpha   90.00
_cell.angle_beta   90.00
_cell.angle_gamma   90.00
#
_symmetry.space_group_name_H-M   'P 1'
#
loop_
_entity.id
_entity.type
_entity.pdbx_description
1 polymer ?
#
loop_
_entity_poly.entity_id
_entity_poly.type
_entity_poly.pdbx_seq_one_letter_code
_entity_poly.pdbx_strand_id
1 'polypeptide(L)'
;MIFETLSTIAFGGVAGYAYFKSEGPATNDSDKILKIFNNAGFKIKEGKVTKTIRILRKKKIKDGMEYVFQLPLGLSSKEIIAQKHVLEDGINTRSTALKFSPRDLLKVKLDKTLLKQIKSILKDKAIVKKEMEIESGEGVLKIRVFHKPFDNKIIWKKEMLKPDTWAVPVGLTRHETFYHDFDKQKHLILGGATGGGKSVTVKSMITGLILSKPDDVVFSLIDLKGGPAFSRFKDCKQVENFGVDTKQAYDILIKVEDNMDATYKRIVDEGFEDVVEAGIKERHFIIIDEAADLADHKPAMEVLTRIVRKGRGAGFYVVYATQYPSAQAIPMQIKRNIPARLCFVLDSVSASMTVLDAPGAEDLPEDTPGRCIYKGVKQKVMQAPLLINTRIDELIKPYKILKKENEQHATEPEKPGKNTKHTIEFIQTRLS
;
A
#
# COMPACT_ATOMS: atom_id res chain seq x y z
N MET A 1 50.97 -13.88 14.72
CA MET A 1 51.27 -12.90 13.66
C MET A 1 51.06 -13.47 12.25
N ILE A 2 51.78 -14.51 11.77
CA ILE A 2 51.63 -15.04 10.40
C ILE A 2 50.22 -15.59 10.14
N PHE A 3 49.59 -16.23 11.11
CA PHE A 3 48.24 -16.80 10.98
C PHE A 3 47.15 -15.71 10.98
N GLU A 4 47.34 -14.67 11.73
CA GLU A 4 46.41 -13.52 11.78
C GLU A 4 46.45 -12.67 10.49
N THR A 5 47.66 -12.48 9.92
CA THR A 5 47.80 -11.79 8.63
C THR A 5 47.25 -12.60 7.46
N LEU A 6 47.49 -13.92 7.44
CA LEU A 6 46.90 -14.80 6.43
C LEU A 6 45.37 -14.92 6.52
N SER A 7 44.82 -14.93 7.75
CA SER A 7 43.36 -14.92 7.95
C SER A 7 42.72 -13.60 7.50
N THR A 8 43.33 -12.46 7.78
CA THR A 8 42.86 -11.15 7.37
C THR A 8 42.87 -10.98 5.84
N ILE A 9 43.91 -11.49 5.18
CA ILE A 9 44.02 -11.48 3.71
C ILE A 9 42.98 -12.45 3.09
N ALA A 10 42.78 -13.64 3.67
CA ALA A 10 41.79 -14.59 3.21
C ALA A 10 40.34 -14.03 3.42
N PHE A 11 40.06 -13.42 4.56
CA PHE A 11 38.78 -12.77 4.83
C PHE A 11 38.55 -11.55 3.92
N GLY A 12 39.56 -10.68 3.74
CA GLY A 12 39.49 -9.56 2.81
C GLY A 12 39.29 -10.00 1.36
N GLY A 13 39.99 -11.05 0.94
CA GLY A 13 39.86 -11.63 -0.40
C GLY A 13 38.48 -12.27 -0.64
N VAL A 14 37.97 -13.04 0.34
CA VAL A 14 36.64 -13.67 0.26
C VAL A 14 35.53 -12.63 0.37
N ALA A 15 35.66 -11.64 1.26
CA ALA A 15 34.73 -10.53 1.36
C ALA A 15 34.73 -9.67 0.08
N GLY A 16 35.93 -9.38 -0.47
CA GLY A 16 36.08 -8.70 -1.75
C GLY A 16 35.49 -9.51 -2.92
N TYR A 17 35.77 -10.81 -2.99
CA TYR A 17 35.22 -11.70 -4.02
C TYR A 17 33.68 -11.85 -3.88
N ALA A 18 33.16 -11.99 -2.65
CA ALA A 18 31.74 -12.08 -2.39
C ALA A 18 31.04 -10.76 -2.64
N TYR A 19 31.66 -9.62 -2.26
CA TYR A 19 31.19 -8.28 -2.59
C TYR A 19 31.19 -8.04 -4.12
N PHE A 20 32.28 -8.38 -4.81
CA PHE A 20 32.36 -8.32 -6.28
C PHE A 20 31.36 -9.25 -6.96
N LYS A 21 30.99 -10.36 -6.37
CA LYS A 21 30.08 -11.35 -6.94
C LYS A 21 28.61 -11.15 -6.52
N SER A 22 28.34 -10.54 -5.37
CA SER A 22 27.00 -10.14 -4.91
C SER A 22 26.60 -8.73 -5.38
N GLU A 23 27.56 -7.81 -5.43
CA GLU A 23 27.47 -6.49 -6.05
C GLU A 23 28.29 -6.38 -7.31
N GLY A 24 28.68 -7.52 -7.91
CA GLY A 24 29.49 -7.57 -9.11
C GLY A 24 29.05 -6.57 -10.16
N PRO A 25 29.90 -6.13 -11.09
CA PRO A 25 29.57 -5.08 -12.04
C PRO A 25 28.21 -5.40 -12.60
N ALA A 26 27.25 -4.48 -12.38
CA ALA A 26 25.85 -4.62 -12.76
C ALA A 26 25.87 -5.34 -14.10
N THR A 27 25.51 -6.62 -14.10
CA THR A 27 25.71 -7.48 -15.26
C THR A 27 25.08 -6.76 -16.42
N ASN A 28 25.84 -6.52 -17.46
CA ASN A 28 25.38 -5.83 -18.65
C ASN A 28 24.30 -6.68 -19.32
N ASP A 29 23.06 -6.58 -18.80
CA ASP A 29 21.92 -7.35 -19.30
C ASP A 29 21.47 -6.89 -20.69
N SER A 30 22.05 -5.79 -21.23
CA SER A 30 21.63 -5.24 -22.52
C SER A 30 21.69 -6.24 -23.67
N ASP A 31 22.74 -7.05 -23.73
CA ASP A 31 22.92 -8.01 -24.82
C ASP A 31 21.95 -9.18 -24.69
N LYS A 32 21.62 -9.52 -23.42
CA LYS A 32 20.61 -10.53 -23.11
C LYS A 32 19.22 -10.02 -23.50
N ILE A 33 18.88 -8.76 -23.16
CA ILE A 33 17.63 -8.11 -23.55
C ILE A 33 17.49 -8.03 -25.07
N LEU A 34 18.54 -7.61 -25.77
CA LEU A 34 18.54 -7.56 -27.25
C LEU A 34 18.34 -8.95 -27.88
N LYS A 35 18.94 -10.00 -27.32
CA LYS A 35 18.70 -11.38 -27.76
C LYS A 35 17.24 -11.79 -27.55
N ILE A 36 16.66 -11.45 -26.38
CA ILE A 36 15.24 -11.74 -26.09
C ILE A 36 14.36 -11.01 -27.12
N PHE A 37 14.60 -9.72 -27.38
CA PHE A 37 13.86 -8.97 -28.40
C PHE A 37 13.90 -9.64 -29.76
N ASN A 38 15.09 -10.05 -30.22
CA ASN A 38 15.25 -10.70 -31.51
C ASN A 38 14.52 -12.06 -31.56
N ASN A 39 14.60 -12.85 -30.49
CA ASN A 39 13.98 -14.16 -30.40
C ASN A 39 12.44 -14.07 -30.29
N ALA A 40 11.93 -13.04 -29.59
CA ALA A 40 10.50 -12.75 -29.49
C ALA A 40 9.92 -12.12 -30.75
N GLY A 41 10.75 -11.87 -31.78
CA GLY A 41 10.29 -11.35 -33.05
C GLY A 41 10.08 -9.83 -33.10
N PHE A 42 10.56 -9.07 -32.12
CA PHE A 42 10.50 -7.59 -32.10
C PHE A 42 11.45 -6.96 -33.10
N LYS A 43 11.12 -7.09 -34.37
CA LYS A 43 11.88 -6.57 -35.52
C LYS A 43 10.95 -6.27 -36.69
N ILE A 44 11.33 -5.30 -37.52
CA ILE A 44 10.57 -4.94 -38.72
C ILE A 44 11.38 -5.36 -39.94
N LYS A 45 10.73 -6.05 -40.88
CA LYS A 45 11.32 -6.42 -42.17
C LYS A 45 10.81 -5.44 -43.23
N GLU A 46 11.74 -4.72 -43.89
CA GLU A 46 11.46 -3.87 -45.03
C GLU A 46 12.22 -4.44 -46.21
N GLY A 47 11.57 -5.23 -47.05
CA GLY A 47 12.20 -5.95 -48.13
C GLY A 47 13.33 -6.89 -47.67
N LYS A 48 14.57 -6.64 -48.12
CA LYS A 48 15.76 -7.41 -47.70
C LYS A 48 16.41 -6.91 -46.41
N VAL A 49 15.96 -5.77 -45.87
CA VAL A 49 16.56 -5.17 -44.65
C VAL A 49 15.72 -5.50 -43.43
N THR A 50 16.39 -5.96 -42.37
CA THR A 50 15.75 -6.18 -41.06
C THR A 50 16.18 -5.09 -40.11
N LYS A 51 15.24 -4.26 -39.64
CA LYS A 51 15.46 -3.23 -38.65
C LYS A 51 15.18 -3.82 -37.26
N THR A 52 16.14 -3.70 -36.35
CA THR A 52 16.06 -4.24 -34.97
C THR A 52 16.09 -3.12 -33.93
N ILE A 53 15.69 -3.42 -32.71
CA ILE A 53 15.80 -2.52 -31.57
C ILE A 53 17.27 -2.25 -31.27
N ARG A 54 17.63 -0.98 -31.02
CA ARG A 54 19.00 -0.56 -30.74
C ARG A 54 19.10 0.06 -29.35
N ILE A 55 20.21 -0.19 -28.66
CA ILE A 55 20.48 0.46 -27.38
C ILE A 55 21.05 1.85 -27.61
N LEU A 56 20.45 2.85 -26.94
CA LEU A 56 20.93 4.24 -26.99
C LEU A 56 21.78 4.59 -25.77
N ARG A 57 21.38 4.14 -24.59
CA ARG A 57 22.02 4.52 -23.34
C ARG A 57 21.92 3.41 -22.29
N LYS A 58 22.97 3.33 -21.46
CA LYS A 58 23.02 2.52 -20.24
C LYS A 58 23.37 3.44 -19.08
N LYS A 59 22.66 3.32 -17.96
CA LYS A 59 22.92 4.12 -16.75
C LYS A 59 22.77 3.25 -15.50
N LYS A 60 23.74 3.31 -14.60
CA LYS A 60 23.60 2.69 -13.28
C LYS A 60 22.59 3.47 -12.46
N ILE A 61 21.63 2.78 -11.84
CA ILE A 61 20.64 3.33 -10.94
C ILE A 61 20.76 2.62 -9.57
N LYS A 62 20.04 3.08 -8.58
CA LYS A 62 20.01 2.42 -7.28
C LYS A 62 19.44 1.00 -7.45
N ASP A 63 20.18 0.01 -6.97
CA ASP A 63 19.83 -1.43 -7.01
C ASP A 63 19.66 -2.03 -8.41
N GLY A 64 20.16 -1.37 -9.50
CA GLY A 64 19.96 -1.87 -10.84
C GLY A 64 20.62 -1.08 -11.96
N MET A 65 20.17 -1.35 -13.18
CA MET A 65 20.58 -0.68 -14.41
C MET A 65 19.38 -0.20 -15.20
N GLU A 66 19.47 1.01 -15.76
CA GLU A 66 18.52 1.56 -16.73
C GLU A 66 19.10 1.44 -18.14
N TYR A 67 18.32 0.88 -19.06
CA TYR A 67 18.62 0.76 -20.48
C TYR A 67 17.59 1.54 -21.27
N VAL A 68 18.05 2.36 -22.20
CA VAL A 68 17.19 3.11 -23.13
C VAL A 68 17.40 2.53 -24.51
N PHE A 69 16.30 2.07 -25.11
CA PHE A 69 16.29 1.45 -26.44
C PHE A 69 15.51 2.32 -27.41
N GLN A 70 16.01 2.41 -28.64
CA GLN A 70 15.29 2.99 -29.77
C GLN A 70 14.52 1.89 -30.49
N LEU A 71 13.23 2.15 -30.69
CA LEU A 71 12.38 1.26 -31.49
C LEU A 71 12.49 1.57 -32.94
N PRO A 72 12.54 0.57 -33.85
CA PRO A 72 12.44 0.82 -35.30
C PRO A 72 11.04 1.34 -35.64
N LEU A 73 10.95 2.14 -36.69
CA LEU A 73 9.68 2.64 -37.20
C LEU A 73 8.75 1.48 -37.51
N GLY A 74 7.49 1.58 -37.04
CA GLY A 74 6.47 0.54 -37.18
C GLY A 74 6.38 -0.46 -36.02
N LEU A 75 7.30 -0.46 -35.05
CA LEU A 75 7.21 -1.28 -33.88
C LEU A 75 6.58 -0.50 -32.70
N SER A 76 5.49 -1.03 -32.16
CA SER A 76 4.78 -0.43 -31.04
C SER A 76 5.42 -0.80 -29.70
N SER A 77 5.68 0.21 -28.84
CA SER A 77 6.10 -0.04 -27.46
C SER A 77 5.03 -0.78 -26.64
N LYS A 78 3.74 -0.63 -26.98
CA LYS A 78 2.64 -1.32 -26.32
C LYS A 78 2.73 -2.84 -26.50
N GLU A 79 3.14 -3.32 -27.68
CA GLU A 79 3.34 -4.73 -27.94
C GLU A 79 4.44 -5.33 -27.07
N ILE A 80 5.53 -4.60 -26.87
CA ILE A 80 6.64 -5.04 -26.01
C ILE A 80 6.20 -5.05 -24.53
N ILE A 81 5.47 -4.02 -24.09
CA ILE A 81 4.95 -3.94 -22.72
C ILE A 81 3.97 -5.07 -22.42
N ALA A 82 3.10 -5.41 -23.38
CA ALA A 82 2.16 -6.54 -23.24
C ALA A 82 2.90 -7.89 -23.06
N GLN A 83 4.10 -8.01 -23.61
CA GLN A 83 4.94 -9.21 -23.47
C GLN A 83 6.05 -9.05 -22.42
N LYS A 84 5.85 -8.21 -21.40
CA LYS A 84 6.81 -8.00 -20.32
C LYS A 84 7.28 -9.31 -19.68
N HIS A 85 6.36 -10.29 -19.51
CA HIS A 85 6.65 -11.60 -18.96
C HIS A 85 7.74 -12.35 -19.74
N VAL A 86 7.76 -12.26 -21.09
CA VAL A 86 8.80 -12.90 -21.93
C VAL A 86 10.18 -12.33 -21.61
N LEU A 87 10.25 -11.01 -21.37
CA LEU A 87 11.49 -10.33 -20.99
C LEU A 87 11.94 -10.73 -19.58
N GLU A 88 11.01 -10.79 -18.62
CA GLU A 88 11.29 -11.18 -17.21
C GLU A 88 11.76 -12.63 -17.11
N ASP A 89 11.09 -13.56 -17.79
CA ASP A 89 11.49 -14.96 -17.85
C ASP A 89 12.84 -15.11 -18.55
N GLY A 90 13.01 -14.46 -19.68
CA GLY A 90 14.26 -14.50 -20.45
C GLY A 90 15.46 -13.99 -19.63
N ILE A 91 15.30 -12.88 -18.90
CA ILE A 91 16.40 -12.31 -18.10
C ILE A 91 16.72 -13.16 -16.88
N ASN A 92 15.71 -13.83 -16.32
CA ASN A 92 15.82 -14.68 -15.13
C ASN A 92 16.30 -16.11 -15.45
N THR A 93 16.33 -16.51 -16.73
CA THR A 93 16.83 -17.82 -17.13
C THR A 93 18.27 -18.04 -16.64
N ARG A 94 18.50 -19.04 -15.81
CA ARG A 94 19.81 -19.42 -15.21
C ARG A 94 20.46 -18.33 -14.34
N SER A 95 19.67 -17.43 -13.75
CA SER A 95 20.18 -16.41 -12.83
C SER A 95 20.31 -16.99 -11.43
N THR A 96 21.49 -17.50 -11.07
CA THR A 96 21.83 -17.88 -9.69
C THR A 96 22.80 -16.86 -9.11
N ALA A 97 22.46 -16.25 -7.99
CA ALA A 97 23.36 -15.44 -7.20
C ALA A 97 23.72 -16.15 -5.89
N LEU A 98 24.88 -15.83 -5.36
CA LEU A 98 25.26 -16.30 -4.03
C LEU A 98 24.42 -15.57 -2.98
N LYS A 99 23.75 -16.33 -2.10
CA LYS A 99 23.10 -15.76 -0.92
C LYS A 99 24.18 -15.51 0.14
N PHE A 100 24.73 -14.30 0.13
CA PHE A 100 25.79 -13.91 1.03
C PHE A 100 25.44 -12.59 1.73
N SER A 101 25.50 -12.61 3.05
CA SER A 101 25.40 -11.41 3.89
C SER A 101 26.73 -11.18 4.59
N PRO A 102 27.23 -9.93 4.71
CA PRO A 102 28.40 -9.65 5.55
C PRO A 102 28.27 -10.17 6.99
N ARG A 103 27.03 -10.29 7.51
CA ARG A 103 26.74 -10.90 8.82
C ARG A 103 27.00 -12.39 8.88
N ASP A 104 27.02 -13.09 7.75
CA ASP A 104 27.32 -14.52 7.71
C ASP A 104 28.81 -14.78 7.96
N LEU A 105 29.67 -13.80 7.65
CA LEU A 105 31.09 -13.86 8.02
C LEU A 105 31.30 -13.77 9.53
N LEU A 106 30.45 -13.04 10.26
CA LEU A 106 30.54 -12.94 11.72
C LEU A 106 30.20 -14.27 12.44
N LYS A 107 29.56 -15.19 11.76
CA LYS A 107 29.22 -16.52 12.27
C LYS A 107 30.34 -17.56 12.06
N VAL A 108 31.33 -17.23 11.25
CA VAL A 108 32.45 -18.15 10.90
C VAL A 108 33.44 -18.20 12.05
N LYS A 109 33.69 -19.41 12.56
CA LYS A 109 34.68 -19.64 13.60
C LYS A 109 36.10 -19.80 12.99
N LEU A 110 37.08 -19.15 13.61
CA LEU A 110 38.49 -19.21 13.23
C LEU A 110 39.10 -20.51 13.74
N ASP A 111 38.75 -21.65 13.12
CA ASP A 111 39.28 -22.96 13.45
C ASP A 111 39.78 -23.72 12.20
N LYS A 112 40.26 -24.92 12.38
CA LYS A 112 40.74 -25.78 11.27
C LYS A 112 39.67 -26.08 10.22
N THR A 113 38.41 -25.77 10.49
CA THR A 113 37.26 -25.96 9.58
C THR A 113 36.88 -24.69 8.80
N LEU A 114 37.62 -23.58 8.98
CA LEU A 114 37.39 -22.28 8.36
C LEU A 114 37.07 -22.36 6.86
N LEU A 115 37.93 -23.10 6.11
CA LEU A 115 37.73 -23.24 4.66
C LEU A 115 36.47 -24.04 4.30
N LYS A 116 36.09 -25.02 5.15
CA LYS A 116 34.84 -25.77 4.96
C LYS A 116 33.62 -24.89 5.24
N GLN A 117 33.67 -24.08 6.31
CA GLN A 117 32.58 -23.14 6.65
C GLN A 117 32.40 -22.08 5.57
N ILE A 118 33.49 -21.47 5.06
CA ILE A 118 33.44 -20.52 3.94
C ILE A 118 32.89 -21.19 2.67
N LYS A 119 33.33 -22.42 2.37
CA LYS A 119 32.88 -23.20 1.21
C LYS A 119 31.39 -23.56 1.31
N SER A 120 30.87 -23.80 2.51
CA SER A 120 29.47 -24.04 2.80
C SER A 120 28.63 -22.75 2.53
N ILE A 121 29.07 -21.62 3.06
CA ILE A 121 28.40 -20.30 2.84
C ILE A 121 28.39 -19.94 1.35
N LEU A 122 29.48 -20.24 0.63
CA LEU A 122 29.56 -19.96 -0.82
C LEU A 122 28.81 -20.99 -1.68
N LYS A 123 28.38 -22.13 -1.12
CA LYS A 123 27.55 -23.12 -1.82
C LYS A 123 26.08 -22.77 -1.79
N ASP A 124 25.62 -21.98 -0.81
CA ASP A 124 24.23 -21.53 -0.72
C ASP A 124 23.91 -20.53 -1.83
N LYS A 125 23.45 -21.06 -2.94
CA LYS A 125 22.99 -20.29 -4.08
C LYS A 125 21.49 -20.05 -3.94
N ALA A 126 21.08 -18.78 -3.83
CA ALA A 126 19.68 -18.41 -4.00
C ALA A 126 19.44 -17.98 -5.45
N ILE A 127 18.30 -18.38 -5.99
CA ILE A 127 17.80 -17.83 -7.25
C ILE A 127 17.38 -16.40 -6.94
N VAL A 128 18.14 -15.41 -7.38
CA VAL A 128 17.75 -14.00 -7.28
C VAL A 128 16.97 -13.66 -8.55
N LYS A 129 15.67 -13.56 -8.41
CA LYS A 129 14.79 -13.10 -9.50
C LYS A 129 15.02 -11.60 -9.71
N LYS A 130 15.47 -11.22 -10.91
CA LYS A 130 15.56 -9.82 -11.31
C LYS A 130 14.15 -9.33 -11.65
N GLU A 131 13.84 -8.12 -11.21
CA GLU A 131 12.57 -7.46 -11.54
C GLU A 131 12.80 -6.39 -12.61
N MET A 132 11.78 -6.14 -13.43
CA MET A 132 11.86 -5.17 -14.50
C MET A 132 10.72 -4.15 -14.43
N GLU A 133 11.08 -2.90 -14.68
CA GLU A 133 10.13 -1.83 -14.98
C GLU A 133 10.33 -1.38 -16.42
N ILE A 134 9.24 -1.26 -17.16
CA ILE A 134 9.26 -0.84 -18.57
C ILE A 134 8.41 0.41 -18.72
N GLU A 135 9.02 1.47 -19.23
CA GLU A 135 8.35 2.73 -19.55
C GLU A 135 8.60 3.07 -21.02
N SER A 136 7.59 3.63 -21.67
CA SER A 136 7.69 4.09 -23.06
C SER A 136 7.37 5.57 -23.18
N GLY A 137 8.04 6.26 -24.10
CA GLY A 137 7.78 7.66 -24.44
C GLY A 137 8.64 8.11 -25.61
N GLU A 138 8.10 8.94 -26.48
CA GLU A 138 8.83 9.61 -27.57
C GLU A 138 9.66 8.67 -28.48
N GLY A 139 9.14 7.50 -28.82
CA GLY A 139 9.81 6.53 -29.70
C GLY A 139 10.93 5.72 -29.02
N VAL A 140 11.11 5.86 -27.70
CA VAL A 140 12.09 5.12 -26.92
C VAL A 140 11.41 4.23 -25.86
N LEU A 141 12.09 3.12 -25.55
CA LEU A 141 11.71 2.20 -24.51
C LEU A 141 12.76 2.24 -23.41
N LYS A 142 12.36 2.58 -22.19
CA LYS A 142 13.22 2.54 -21.00
C LYS A 142 12.94 1.27 -20.23
N ILE A 143 13.96 0.46 -20.03
CA ILE A 143 13.89 -0.77 -19.23
C ILE A 143 14.84 -0.63 -18.05
N ARG A 144 14.28 -0.70 -16.84
CA ARG A 144 15.06 -0.77 -15.60
C ARG A 144 15.07 -2.19 -15.11
N VAL A 145 16.26 -2.73 -14.91
CA VAL A 145 16.47 -4.07 -14.39
C VAL A 145 17.05 -3.95 -12.98
N PHE A 146 16.36 -4.50 -12.01
CA PHE A 146 16.76 -4.47 -10.61
C PHE A 146 17.31 -5.82 -10.18
N HIS A 147 18.43 -5.79 -9.43
CA HIS A 147 19.09 -6.97 -8.90
C HIS A 147 18.60 -7.35 -7.50
N LYS A 148 17.91 -6.42 -6.83
CA LYS A 148 17.25 -6.66 -5.55
C LYS A 148 15.74 -6.65 -5.75
N PRO A 149 15.03 -7.57 -5.09
CA PRO A 149 13.56 -7.53 -5.09
C PRO A 149 13.07 -6.21 -4.49
N PHE A 150 11.89 -5.80 -4.88
CA PHE A 150 11.26 -4.65 -4.27
C PHE A 150 10.95 -4.94 -2.79
N ASP A 151 11.26 -4.00 -1.91
CA ASP A 151 11.01 -4.16 -0.48
C ASP A 151 9.55 -4.57 -0.23
N ASN A 152 9.38 -5.66 0.52
CA ASN A 152 8.06 -6.20 0.85
C ASN A 152 7.51 -5.71 2.20
N LYS A 153 8.32 -4.96 2.96
CA LYS A 153 7.92 -4.40 4.25
C LYS A 153 8.58 -3.04 4.47
N ILE A 154 7.77 -2.01 4.38
CA ILE A 154 8.20 -0.63 4.62
C ILE A 154 7.50 -0.14 5.89
N ILE A 155 8.28 0.24 6.90
CA ILE A 155 7.72 0.75 8.16
C ILE A 155 7.33 2.21 7.97
N TRP A 156 6.10 2.54 8.36
CA TRP A 156 5.61 3.91 8.37
C TRP A 156 6.43 4.77 9.34
N LYS A 157 6.76 5.98 8.91
CA LYS A 157 7.51 6.96 9.71
C LYS A 157 6.83 8.32 9.63
N LYS A 158 6.94 9.10 10.73
CA LYS A 158 6.35 10.46 10.81
C LYS A 158 6.93 11.40 9.75
N GLU A 159 8.19 11.20 9.36
CA GLU A 159 8.90 11.96 8.33
C GLU A 159 8.31 11.73 6.91
N MET A 160 7.46 10.72 6.73
CA MET A 160 6.69 10.52 5.49
C MET A 160 5.50 11.47 5.37
N LEU A 161 5.09 12.14 6.45
CA LEU A 161 4.00 13.10 6.39
C LEU A 161 4.46 14.41 5.73
N LYS A 162 3.54 15.05 5.04
CA LYS A 162 3.66 16.43 4.56
C LYS A 162 2.85 17.32 5.48
N PRO A 163 3.48 18.04 6.42
CA PRO A 163 2.76 18.92 7.35
C PRO A 163 1.90 19.92 6.59
N ASP A 164 0.80 20.32 7.20
CA ASP A 164 -0.12 21.32 6.68
C ASP A 164 -0.73 21.04 5.30
N THR A 165 -0.71 19.79 4.87
CA THR A 165 -1.33 19.35 3.61
C THR A 165 -2.36 18.25 3.85
N TRP A 166 -3.24 18.03 2.87
CA TRP A 166 -4.21 16.94 2.82
C TRP A 166 -3.65 15.71 2.09
N ALA A 167 -2.32 15.65 1.94
CA ALA A 167 -1.61 14.58 1.28
C ALA A 167 -1.16 13.51 2.28
N VAL A 168 -1.60 12.27 2.09
CA VAL A 168 -1.22 11.12 2.90
C VAL A 168 -0.32 10.16 2.13
N PRO A 169 0.70 9.56 2.76
CA PRO A 169 1.54 8.56 2.10
C PRO A 169 0.73 7.26 1.94
N VAL A 170 0.50 6.85 0.69
CA VAL A 170 -0.26 5.64 0.36
C VAL A 170 0.61 4.48 -0.11
N GLY A 171 1.84 4.76 -0.49
CA GLY A 171 2.78 3.74 -0.90
C GLY A 171 4.16 4.32 -1.21
N LEU A 172 5.14 3.43 -1.33
CA LEU A 172 6.47 3.76 -1.83
C LEU A 172 6.70 2.96 -3.10
N THR A 173 7.24 3.63 -4.10
CA THR A 173 7.85 2.99 -5.27
C THR A 173 9.33 2.74 -4.98
N ARG A 174 10.07 2.17 -5.91
CA ARG A 174 11.53 2.05 -5.78
C ARG A 174 12.26 3.40 -5.72
N HIS A 175 11.60 4.48 -6.12
CA HIS A 175 12.21 5.78 -6.33
C HIS A 175 11.73 6.85 -5.37
N GLU A 176 10.47 6.79 -4.96
CA GLU A 176 9.81 7.86 -4.20
C GLU A 176 8.67 7.38 -3.32
N THR A 177 8.34 8.16 -2.29
CA THR A 177 7.09 8.03 -1.54
C THR A 177 5.97 8.63 -2.37
N PHE A 178 4.91 7.85 -2.57
CA PHE A 178 3.74 8.27 -3.30
C PHE A 178 2.64 8.73 -2.34
N TYR A 179 2.01 9.84 -2.69
CA TYR A 179 0.98 10.47 -1.87
C TYR A 179 -0.35 10.49 -2.60
N HIS A 180 -1.41 10.24 -1.87
CA HIS A 180 -2.75 10.64 -2.26
C HIS A 180 -3.05 12.00 -1.64
N ASP A 181 -3.27 13.00 -2.47
CA ASP A 181 -3.56 14.37 -2.06
C ASP A 181 -5.06 14.63 -2.23
N PHE A 182 -5.77 14.71 -1.10
CA PHE A 182 -7.22 14.86 -1.10
C PHE A 182 -7.70 16.22 -1.64
N ASP A 183 -6.88 17.27 -1.62
CA ASP A 183 -7.25 18.53 -2.27
C ASP A 183 -7.13 18.47 -3.80
N LYS A 184 -6.38 17.51 -4.33
CA LYS A 184 -6.29 17.27 -5.79
C LYS A 184 -7.26 16.20 -6.25
N GLN A 185 -7.35 15.10 -5.50
CA GLN A 185 -8.20 13.95 -5.79
C GLN A 185 -9.07 13.68 -4.57
N LYS A 186 -10.22 14.30 -4.54
CA LYS A 186 -11.11 14.50 -3.38
C LYS A 186 -11.60 13.21 -2.72
N HIS A 187 -11.70 12.11 -3.47
CA HIS A 187 -12.22 10.84 -2.98
C HIS A 187 -11.27 9.70 -3.37
N LEU A 188 -11.39 8.56 -2.67
CA LEU A 188 -10.55 7.39 -2.92
C LEU A 188 -11.36 6.10 -2.77
N ILE A 189 -11.27 5.19 -3.76
CA ILE A 189 -11.72 3.80 -3.62
C ILE A 189 -10.53 2.93 -3.21
N LEU A 190 -10.73 2.06 -2.21
CA LEU A 190 -9.78 1.02 -1.83
C LEU A 190 -10.42 -0.36 -2.04
N GLY A 191 -9.79 -1.19 -2.85
CA GLY A 191 -10.13 -2.60 -3.02
C GLY A 191 -9.01 -3.50 -2.49
N GLY A 192 -9.34 -4.70 -2.07
CA GLY A 192 -8.33 -5.69 -1.70
C GLY A 192 -8.84 -6.78 -0.79
N ALA A 193 -8.41 -8.02 -1.06
CA ALA A 193 -8.77 -9.19 -0.26
C ALA A 193 -8.33 -9.06 1.21
N THR A 194 -8.91 -9.90 2.05
CA THR A 194 -8.56 -9.99 3.47
C THR A 194 -7.06 -10.28 3.64
N GLY A 195 -6.39 -9.54 4.51
CA GLY A 195 -4.94 -9.69 4.72
C GLY A 195 -4.07 -8.91 3.73
N GLY A 196 -4.60 -8.39 2.62
CA GLY A 196 -3.84 -7.65 1.60
C GLY A 196 -3.24 -6.32 2.05
N GLY A 197 -3.71 -5.72 3.18
CA GLY A 197 -3.18 -4.47 3.73
C GLY A 197 -4.15 -3.28 3.70
N LYS A 198 -5.37 -3.45 3.17
CA LYS A 198 -6.40 -2.41 3.05
C LYS A 198 -6.66 -1.67 4.37
N SER A 199 -7.09 -2.37 5.42
CA SER A 199 -7.45 -1.74 6.71
C SER A 199 -6.24 -1.11 7.43
N VAL A 200 -5.03 -1.66 7.24
CA VAL A 200 -3.79 -1.04 7.75
C VAL A 200 -3.56 0.30 7.08
N THR A 201 -3.75 0.37 5.77
CA THR A 201 -3.57 1.60 4.99
C THR A 201 -4.61 2.65 5.35
N VAL A 202 -5.89 2.26 5.50
CA VAL A 202 -6.95 3.19 5.93
C VAL A 202 -6.64 3.77 7.32
N LYS A 203 -6.24 2.93 8.28
CA LYS A 203 -5.81 3.40 9.61
C LYS A 203 -4.59 4.33 9.54
N SER A 204 -3.65 4.05 8.65
CA SER A 204 -2.49 4.92 8.42
C SER A 204 -2.91 6.28 7.85
N MET A 205 -3.91 6.33 6.94
CA MET A 205 -4.47 7.57 6.40
C MET A 205 -5.14 8.40 7.51
N ILE A 206 -6.02 7.79 8.32
CA ILE A 206 -6.68 8.47 9.46
C ILE A 206 -5.63 9.07 10.39
N THR A 207 -4.65 8.25 10.80
CA THR A 207 -3.55 8.71 11.67
C THR A 207 -2.76 9.84 11.03
N GLY A 208 -2.43 9.72 9.75
CA GLY A 208 -1.69 10.74 9.01
C GLY A 208 -2.43 12.07 8.93
N LEU A 209 -3.74 12.05 8.67
CA LEU A 209 -4.60 13.24 8.62
C LEU A 209 -4.70 13.90 9.99
N ILE A 210 -4.91 13.13 11.07
CA ILE A 210 -4.92 13.66 12.45
C ILE A 210 -3.61 14.39 12.77
N LEU A 211 -2.47 13.79 12.39
CA LEU A 211 -1.15 14.37 12.68
C LEU A 211 -0.81 15.57 11.80
N SER A 212 -1.31 15.62 10.57
CA SER A 212 -1.01 16.71 9.62
C SER A 212 -1.95 17.89 9.76
N LYS A 213 -3.21 17.66 10.15
CA LYS A 213 -4.28 18.67 10.23
C LYS A 213 -5.15 18.47 11.47
N PRO A 214 -4.57 18.52 12.69
CA PRO A 214 -5.28 18.13 13.91
C PRO A 214 -6.49 18.99 14.26
N ASP A 215 -6.54 20.22 13.80
CA ASP A 215 -7.61 21.19 14.11
C ASP A 215 -8.55 21.42 12.92
N ASP A 216 -8.17 20.96 11.73
CA ASP A 216 -8.93 21.19 10.49
C ASP A 216 -9.62 19.89 9.98
N VAL A 217 -9.28 18.71 10.51
CA VAL A 217 -9.84 17.43 10.05
C VAL A 217 -11.01 16.97 10.90
N VAL A 218 -12.10 16.58 10.24
CA VAL A 218 -13.27 15.96 10.86
C VAL A 218 -13.53 14.60 10.22
N PHE A 219 -13.92 13.61 11.03
CA PHE A 219 -14.20 12.27 10.57
C PHE A 219 -15.62 11.82 10.89
N SER A 220 -16.27 11.18 9.90
CA SER A 220 -17.35 10.23 10.06
C SER A 220 -16.80 8.83 9.73
N LEU A 221 -16.59 7.99 10.75
CA LEU A 221 -16.04 6.66 10.60
C LEU A 221 -17.15 5.63 10.63
N ILE A 222 -17.26 4.83 9.58
CA ILE A 222 -18.29 3.79 9.39
C ILE A 222 -17.58 2.47 9.18
N ASP A 223 -17.73 1.54 10.14
CA ASP A 223 -17.15 0.19 10.10
C ASP A 223 -18.25 -0.85 10.18
N LEU A 224 -18.71 -1.29 9.02
CA LEU A 224 -19.87 -2.19 8.87
C LEU A 224 -19.62 -3.62 9.35
N LYS A 225 -18.39 -3.93 9.79
CA LYS A 225 -18.06 -5.20 10.43
C LYS A 225 -18.16 -5.17 11.96
N GLY A 226 -18.94 -4.25 12.53
CA GLY A 226 -19.14 -4.13 13.96
C GLY A 226 -18.08 -3.27 14.68
N GLY A 227 -17.29 -2.50 13.98
CA GLY A 227 -16.41 -1.47 14.55
C GLY A 227 -14.94 -1.81 14.81
N PRO A 228 -14.42 -3.06 14.60
CA PRO A 228 -13.05 -3.41 15.01
C PRO A 228 -11.95 -2.63 14.29
N ALA A 229 -12.21 -2.17 13.06
CA ALA A 229 -11.22 -1.45 12.27
C ALA A 229 -10.93 -0.06 12.83
N PHE A 230 -11.97 0.66 13.29
CA PHE A 230 -11.87 2.08 13.66
C PHE A 230 -12.10 2.38 15.14
N SER A 231 -12.44 1.40 15.99
CA SER A 231 -12.73 1.58 17.43
C SER A 231 -11.64 2.38 18.17
N ARG A 232 -10.36 2.23 17.78
CA ARG A 232 -9.24 2.94 18.41
C ARG A 232 -9.28 4.45 18.25
N PHE A 233 -9.97 4.94 17.20
CA PHE A 233 -10.11 6.36 16.87
C PHE A 233 -11.38 6.99 17.45
N LYS A 234 -12.33 6.19 17.96
CA LYS A 234 -13.65 6.63 18.39
C LYS A 234 -13.63 7.81 19.36
N ASP A 235 -12.66 7.81 20.29
CA ASP A 235 -12.56 8.86 21.30
C ASP A 235 -11.63 10.00 20.89
N CYS A 236 -11.16 10.07 19.62
CA CYS A 236 -10.38 11.21 19.13
C CYS A 236 -11.29 12.42 18.91
N LYS A 237 -10.80 13.62 19.26
CA LYS A 237 -11.54 14.88 19.12
C LYS A 237 -12.01 15.19 17.68
N GLN A 238 -11.33 14.59 16.71
CA GLN A 238 -11.63 14.77 15.29
C GLN A 238 -12.74 13.83 14.77
N VAL A 239 -13.17 12.86 15.57
CA VAL A 239 -14.22 11.91 15.18
C VAL A 239 -15.57 12.42 15.68
N GLU A 240 -16.35 12.95 14.76
CA GLU A 240 -17.69 13.46 15.04
C GLU A 240 -18.73 12.34 15.05
N ASN A 241 -18.63 11.42 14.09
CA ASN A 241 -19.58 10.31 13.96
C ASN A 241 -18.86 8.97 13.88
N PHE A 242 -19.46 7.96 14.55
CA PHE A 242 -18.96 6.59 14.54
C PHE A 242 -20.13 5.62 14.41
N GLY A 243 -20.16 4.83 13.33
CA GLY A 243 -21.21 3.87 13.02
C GLY A 243 -20.66 2.48 12.80
N VAL A 244 -21.39 1.44 13.24
CA VAL A 244 -20.95 0.05 13.20
C VAL A 244 -21.91 -0.88 12.45
N ASP A 245 -23.05 -0.36 12.02
CA ASP A 245 -24.05 -1.08 11.25
C ASP A 245 -24.68 -0.19 10.17
N THR A 246 -25.46 -0.80 9.29
CA THR A 246 -26.08 -0.14 8.15
C THR A 246 -27.08 0.97 8.54
N LYS A 247 -27.80 0.79 9.68
CA LYS A 247 -28.74 1.79 10.16
C LYS A 247 -28.01 3.04 10.66
N GLN A 248 -26.99 2.84 11.51
CA GLN A 248 -26.15 3.95 11.98
C GLN A 248 -25.42 4.64 10.82
N ALA A 249 -24.93 3.85 9.84
CA ALA A 249 -24.33 4.39 8.64
C ALA A 249 -25.28 5.31 7.88
N TYR A 250 -26.53 4.90 7.70
CA TYR A 250 -27.56 5.73 7.04
C TYR A 250 -27.82 7.02 7.82
N ASP A 251 -28.02 6.94 9.13
CA ASP A 251 -28.27 8.11 10.00
C ASP A 251 -27.09 9.09 9.96
N ILE A 252 -25.85 8.59 9.93
CA ILE A 252 -24.63 9.39 9.78
C ILE A 252 -24.58 10.05 8.41
N LEU A 253 -24.85 9.29 7.33
CA LEU A 253 -24.79 9.82 5.97
C LEU A 253 -25.81 10.95 5.75
N ILE A 254 -27.01 10.88 6.33
CA ILE A 254 -27.99 11.98 6.29
C ILE A 254 -27.43 13.23 6.97
N LYS A 255 -26.90 13.12 8.20
CA LYS A 255 -26.29 14.26 8.90
C LYS A 255 -25.13 14.88 8.12
N VAL A 256 -24.30 14.04 7.51
CA VAL A 256 -23.18 14.48 6.68
C VAL A 256 -23.69 15.22 5.43
N GLU A 257 -24.74 14.72 4.80
CA GLU A 257 -25.37 15.38 3.64
C GLU A 257 -25.92 16.75 4.00
N ASP A 258 -26.64 16.87 5.12
CA ASP A 258 -27.18 18.13 5.61
C ASP A 258 -26.06 19.17 5.88
N ASN A 259 -24.98 18.75 6.56
CA ASN A 259 -23.80 19.59 6.82
C ASN A 259 -23.10 20.02 5.53
N MET A 260 -22.98 19.08 4.58
CA MET A 260 -22.41 19.36 3.27
C MET A 260 -23.23 20.38 2.48
N ASP A 261 -24.53 20.20 2.43
CA ASP A 261 -25.42 21.10 1.70
C ASP A 261 -25.45 22.49 2.35
N ALA A 262 -25.42 22.60 3.68
CA ALA A 262 -25.28 23.86 4.41
C ALA A 262 -23.96 24.57 4.09
N THR A 263 -22.86 23.83 4.08
CA THR A 263 -21.54 24.37 3.73
C THR A 263 -21.49 24.82 2.28
N TYR A 264 -22.03 24.00 1.37
CA TYR A 264 -22.10 24.35 -0.06
C TYR A 264 -22.93 25.60 -0.31
N LYS A 265 -24.10 25.71 0.34
CA LYS A 265 -24.95 26.90 0.26
C LYS A 265 -24.19 28.16 0.70
N ARG A 266 -23.48 28.09 1.84
CA ARG A 266 -22.70 29.24 2.34
C ARG A 266 -21.64 29.68 1.33
N ILE A 267 -20.91 28.74 0.73
CA ILE A 267 -19.86 29.00 -0.27
C ILE A 267 -20.45 29.71 -1.48
N VAL A 268 -21.61 29.24 -1.98
CA VAL A 268 -22.29 29.83 -3.13
C VAL A 268 -22.84 31.22 -2.80
N ASP A 269 -23.47 31.39 -1.62
CA ASP A 269 -24.02 32.67 -1.16
C ASP A 269 -22.91 33.74 -0.99
N GLU A 270 -21.68 33.33 -0.63
CA GLU A 270 -20.49 34.17 -0.52
C GLU A 270 -19.78 34.39 -1.88
N GLY A 271 -20.24 33.75 -2.96
CA GLY A 271 -19.72 33.92 -4.31
C GLY A 271 -18.48 33.12 -4.65
N PHE A 272 -18.17 32.08 -3.89
CA PHE A 272 -17.01 31.20 -4.13
C PHE A 272 -17.38 29.90 -4.88
N GLU A 273 -16.41 29.29 -5.56
CA GLU A 273 -16.60 28.02 -6.28
C GLU A 273 -16.47 26.79 -5.37
N ASP A 274 -15.54 26.84 -4.39
CA ASP A 274 -15.27 25.74 -3.47
C ASP A 274 -14.66 26.22 -2.14
N VAL A 275 -14.47 25.27 -1.21
CA VAL A 275 -13.88 25.53 0.13
C VAL A 275 -12.46 26.07 0.07
N VAL A 276 -11.69 25.79 -0.99
CA VAL A 276 -10.30 26.25 -1.13
C VAL A 276 -10.30 27.74 -1.46
N GLU A 277 -11.14 28.16 -2.41
CA GLU A 277 -11.31 29.56 -2.78
C GLU A 277 -11.92 30.38 -1.62
N ALA A 278 -12.89 29.79 -0.91
CA ALA A 278 -13.51 30.39 0.28
C ALA A 278 -12.57 30.47 1.50
N GLY A 279 -11.36 29.91 1.43
CA GLY A 279 -10.41 29.89 2.54
C GLY A 279 -10.84 29.01 3.72
N ILE A 280 -11.85 28.14 3.55
CA ILE A 280 -12.32 27.21 4.57
C ILE A 280 -11.30 26.11 4.74
N LYS A 281 -10.69 26.00 5.92
CA LYS A 281 -9.62 25.03 6.21
C LYS A 281 -10.16 23.64 6.51
N GLU A 282 -11.33 23.54 7.12
CA GLU A 282 -11.92 22.27 7.54
C GLU A 282 -12.21 21.33 6.36
N ARG A 283 -11.92 20.04 6.56
CA ARG A 283 -12.28 18.95 5.64
C ARG A 283 -12.91 17.80 6.41
N HIS A 284 -14.05 17.35 5.92
CA HIS A 284 -14.79 16.24 6.52
C HIS A 284 -14.55 14.96 5.72
N PHE A 285 -13.99 13.94 6.38
CA PHE A 285 -13.69 12.65 5.79
C PHE A 285 -14.72 11.60 6.20
N ILE A 286 -15.43 11.06 5.24
CA ILE A 286 -16.36 9.96 5.39
C ILE A 286 -15.60 8.69 5.01
N ILE A 287 -15.21 7.89 6.01
CA ILE A 287 -14.40 6.68 5.79
C ILE A 287 -15.25 5.46 6.10
N ILE A 288 -15.47 4.64 5.06
CA ILE A 288 -16.33 3.47 5.14
C ILE A 288 -15.46 2.23 4.93
N ASP A 289 -15.35 1.35 5.95
CA ASP A 289 -14.78 0.01 5.78
C ASP A 289 -15.92 -0.97 5.48
N GLU A 290 -15.70 -1.78 4.46
CA GLU A 290 -16.65 -2.73 3.86
C GLU A 290 -17.93 -2.07 3.32
N ALA A 291 -17.74 -1.08 2.47
CA ALA A 291 -18.85 -0.37 1.82
C ALA A 291 -19.76 -1.29 0.96
N ALA A 292 -19.32 -2.52 0.64
CA ALA A 292 -20.17 -3.54 0.00
C ALA A 292 -21.42 -3.85 0.83
N ASP A 293 -21.32 -3.78 2.17
CA ASP A 293 -22.44 -4.08 3.07
C ASP A 293 -23.55 -2.99 3.02
N LEU A 294 -23.27 -1.83 2.40
CA LEU A 294 -24.29 -0.83 2.09
C LEU A 294 -25.03 -1.09 0.77
N ALA A 295 -24.52 -1.98 -0.08
CA ALA A 295 -25.04 -2.17 -1.44
C ALA A 295 -26.52 -2.54 -1.48
N ASP A 296 -27.02 -3.28 -0.49
CA ASP A 296 -28.41 -3.69 -0.37
C ASP A 296 -29.30 -2.62 0.28
N HIS A 297 -28.71 -1.61 0.93
CA HIS A 297 -29.44 -0.51 1.55
C HIS A 297 -29.54 0.69 0.59
N LYS A 298 -30.47 0.60 -0.36
CA LYS A 298 -30.66 1.63 -1.40
C LYS A 298 -30.66 3.07 -0.90
N PRO A 299 -31.43 3.43 0.18
CA PRO A 299 -31.43 4.81 0.67
C PRO A 299 -30.05 5.33 1.09
N ALA A 300 -29.23 4.49 1.79
CA ALA A 300 -27.88 4.88 2.16
C ALA A 300 -26.97 5.08 0.95
N MET A 301 -27.09 4.20 -0.05
CA MET A 301 -26.33 4.31 -1.30
C MET A 301 -26.71 5.54 -2.13
N GLU A 302 -27.96 5.96 -2.12
CA GLU A 302 -28.41 7.19 -2.77
C GLU A 302 -27.82 8.41 -2.10
N VAL A 303 -27.88 8.50 -0.76
CA VAL A 303 -27.26 9.59 0.02
C VAL A 303 -25.76 9.64 -0.25
N LEU A 304 -25.08 8.51 -0.11
CA LEU A 304 -23.62 8.42 -0.36
C LEU A 304 -23.26 8.87 -1.78
N THR A 305 -24.08 8.48 -2.77
CA THR A 305 -23.88 8.91 -4.17
C THR A 305 -24.01 10.43 -4.32
N ARG A 306 -24.95 11.08 -3.61
CA ARG A 306 -25.09 12.54 -3.63
C ARG A 306 -23.89 13.20 -2.95
N ILE A 307 -23.43 12.67 -1.81
CA ILE A 307 -22.23 13.17 -1.12
C ILE A 307 -21.00 13.09 -2.03
N VAL A 308 -20.76 11.94 -2.66
CA VAL A 308 -19.62 11.74 -3.58
C VAL A 308 -19.69 12.72 -4.77
N ARG A 309 -20.91 13.00 -5.27
CA ARG A 309 -21.09 13.90 -6.42
C ARG A 309 -20.87 15.37 -6.07
N LYS A 310 -21.39 15.84 -4.91
CA LYS A 310 -21.39 17.25 -4.51
C LYS A 310 -20.24 17.61 -3.56
N GLY A 311 -19.81 16.68 -2.72
CA GLY A 311 -18.89 16.92 -1.60
C GLY A 311 -17.55 17.55 -1.97
N ARG A 312 -17.13 17.38 -3.23
CA ARG A 312 -15.86 17.96 -3.73
C ARG A 312 -15.73 19.46 -3.44
N GLY A 313 -16.76 20.24 -3.77
CA GLY A 313 -16.77 21.70 -3.58
C GLY A 313 -16.90 22.10 -2.12
N ALA A 314 -17.62 21.30 -1.32
CA ALA A 314 -17.89 21.59 0.09
C ALA A 314 -16.83 21.04 1.07
N GLY A 315 -15.76 20.38 0.61
CA GLY A 315 -14.71 19.84 1.48
C GLY A 315 -15.06 18.52 2.15
N PHE A 316 -16.04 17.77 1.60
CA PHE A 316 -16.46 16.45 2.08
C PHE A 316 -15.87 15.36 1.20
N TYR A 317 -14.98 14.54 1.77
CA TYR A 317 -14.16 13.56 1.05
C TYR A 317 -14.48 12.15 1.49
N VAL A 318 -14.73 11.26 0.52
CA VAL A 318 -15.10 9.86 0.79
C VAL A 318 -13.93 8.94 0.53
N VAL A 319 -13.64 8.08 1.50
CA VAL A 319 -12.77 6.92 1.38
C VAL A 319 -13.64 5.67 1.40
N TYR A 320 -13.81 5.07 0.23
CA TYR A 320 -14.71 3.95 -0.01
C TYR A 320 -13.91 2.65 -0.06
N ALA A 321 -13.93 1.85 1.00
CA ALA A 321 -13.15 0.63 1.08
C ALA A 321 -14.04 -0.62 1.03
N THR A 322 -13.60 -1.65 0.28
CA THR A 322 -14.28 -2.96 0.19
C THR A 322 -13.30 -4.11 0.01
N GLN A 323 -13.63 -5.29 0.56
CA GLN A 323 -12.88 -6.52 0.39
C GLN A 323 -13.41 -7.36 -0.77
N TYR A 324 -14.68 -7.17 -1.11
CA TYR A 324 -15.38 -7.94 -2.15
C TYR A 324 -15.88 -7.01 -3.26
N PRO A 325 -14.99 -6.54 -4.14
CA PRO A 325 -15.39 -5.62 -5.19
C PRO A 325 -16.22 -6.34 -6.25
N SER A 326 -17.52 -6.02 -6.27
CA SER A 326 -18.47 -6.42 -7.33
C SER A 326 -19.08 -5.17 -7.97
N ALA A 327 -19.73 -5.32 -9.09
CA ALA A 327 -20.46 -4.22 -9.72
C ALA A 327 -21.58 -3.65 -8.83
N GLN A 328 -22.15 -4.48 -7.95
CA GLN A 328 -23.13 -4.09 -6.95
C GLN A 328 -22.45 -3.35 -5.79
N ALA A 329 -21.30 -3.86 -5.31
CA ALA A 329 -20.52 -3.23 -4.23
C ALA A 329 -19.94 -1.87 -4.62
N ILE A 330 -19.56 -1.68 -5.90
CA ILE A 330 -19.04 -0.40 -6.42
C ILE A 330 -19.89 0.02 -7.62
N PRO A 331 -21.05 0.64 -7.37
CA PRO A 331 -21.95 1.08 -8.45
C PRO A 331 -21.25 2.06 -9.40
N MET A 332 -21.63 2.04 -10.66
CA MET A 332 -21.05 2.88 -11.71
C MET A 332 -21.09 4.39 -11.36
N GLN A 333 -22.12 4.84 -10.65
CA GLN A 333 -22.23 6.24 -10.24
C GLN A 333 -21.17 6.63 -9.22
N ILE A 334 -20.88 5.77 -8.23
CA ILE A 334 -19.77 5.94 -7.27
C ILE A 334 -18.46 5.93 -8.04
N LYS A 335 -18.26 4.93 -8.89
CA LYS A 335 -17.02 4.69 -9.64
C LYS A 335 -16.64 5.86 -10.56
N ARG A 336 -17.62 6.50 -11.20
CA ARG A 336 -17.39 7.66 -12.09
C ARG A 336 -16.98 8.94 -11.32
N ASN A 337 -17.46 9.09 -10.09
CA ASN A 337 -17.17 10.27 -9.28
C ASN A 337 -15.90 10.12 -8.44
N ILE A 338 -15.36 8.91 -8.30
CA ILE A 338 -14.11 8.63 -7.57
C ILE A 338 -13.06 8.11 -8.55
N PRO A 339 -12.25 8.97 -9.18
CA PRO A 339 -11.25 8.55 -10.15
C PRO A 339 -10.01 7.92 -9.53
N ALA A 340 -9.67 8.28 -8.29
CA ALA A 340 -8.52 7.74 -7.58
C ALA A 340 -8.83 6.37 -6.97
N ARG A 341 -7.93 5.42 -7.14
CA ARG A 341 -8.12 4.05 -6.69
C ARG A 341 -6.82 3.44 -6.18
N LEU A 342 -6.93 2.75 -5.06
CA LEU A 342 -5.85 1.97 -4.47
C LEU A 342 -6.33 0.53 -4.34
N CYS A 343 -5.65 -0.39 -5.01
CA CYS A 343 -6.04 -1.79 -5.05
C CYS A 343 -4.92 -2.68 -4.54
N PHE A 344 -5.18 -3.45 -3.51
CA PHE A 344 -4.34 -4.52 -3.01
C PHE A 344 -4.64 -5.82 -3.78
N VAL A 345 -3.95 -6.91 -3.44
CA VAL A 345 -4.17 -8.20 -4.10
C VAL A 345 -5.65 -8.57 -4.09
N LEU A 346 -6.10 -9.09 -5.22
CA LEU A 346 -7.46 -9.61 -5.46
C LEU A 346 -7.36 -10.99 -6.08
N ASP A 347 -8.43 -11.75 -6.02
CA ASP A 347 -8.52 -13.14 -6.44
C ASP A 347 -8.79 -13.31 -7.95
N SER A 348 -9.20 -12.26 -8.65
CA SER A 348 -9.63 -12.38 -10.04
C SER A 348 -9.45 -11.11 -10.87
N VAL A 349 -9.29 -11.30 -12.18
CA VAL A 349 -9.29 -10.23 -13.19
C VAL A 349 -10.59 -9.41 -13.11
N SER A 350 -11.73 -10.07 -12.89
CA SER A 350 -13.04 -9.40 -12.78
C SER A 350 -13.06 -8.42 -11.59
N ALA A 351 -12.54 -8.84 -10.44
CA ALA A 351 -12.45 -7.99 -9.26
C ALA A 351 -11.49 -6.80 -9.50
N SER A 352 -10.33 -7.04 -10.15
CA SER A 352 -9.39 -5.98 -10.57
C SER A 352 -10.06 -4.98 -11.51
N MET A 353 -10.77 -5.44 -12.52
CA MET A 353 -11.54 -4.60 -13.46
C MET A 353 -12.60 -3.76 -12.72
N THR A 354 -13.22 -4.33 -11.68
CA THR A 354 -14.21 -3.60 -10.89
C THR A 354 -13.58 -2.43 -10.15
N VAL A 355 -12.42 -2.60 -9.52
CA VAL A 355 -11.73 -1.53 -8.78
C VAL A 355 -10.95 -0.63 -9.73
N LEU A 356 -10.08 -1.19 -10.56
CA LEU A 356 -9.06 -0.45 -11.31
C LEU A 356 -9.49 -0.05 -12.74
N ASP A 357 -10.60 -0.55 -13.30
CA ASP A 357 -10.92 -0.52 -14.73
C ASP A 357 -9.78 -1.10 -15.60
N ALA A 358 -9.00 -2.00 -15.03
CA ALA A 358 -7.89 -2.67 -15.68
C ALA A 358 -7.48 -3.91 -14.86
N PRO A 359 -6.87 -4.92 -15.48
CA PRO A 359 -6.27 -6.05 -14.77
C PRO A 359 -5.00 -5.64 -14.02
N GLY A 360 -4.49 -6.53 -13.17
CA GLY A 360 -3.18 -6.45 -12.53
C GLY A 360 -3.17 -6.62 -11.01
N ALA A 361 -4.30 -6.43 -10.30
CA ALA A 361 -4.33 -6.64 -8.86
C ALA A 361 -4.33 -8.15 -8.51
N GLU A 362 -4.81 -8.99 -9.39
CA GLU A 362 -4.73 -10.46 -9.32
C GLU A 362 -3.30 -11.00 -9.48
N ASP A 363 -2.42 -10.22 -10.13
CA ASP A 363 -1.02 -10.57 -10.34
C ASP A 363 -0.11 -10.13 -9.17
N LEU A 364 -0.65 -9.41 -8.19
CA LEU A 364 0.11 -9.01 -7.02
C LEU A 364 0.43 -10.22 -6.14
N PRO A 365 1.65 -10.28 -5.54
CA PRO A 365 2.03 -11.41 -4.70
C PRO A 365 1.18 -11.48 -3.43
N GLU A 366 0.54 -12.63 -3.19
CA GLU A 366 -0.31 -12.88 -2.02
C GLU A 366 0.48 -12.89 -0.71
N ASP A 367 1.75 -13.31 -0.75
CA ASP A 367 2.67 -13.39 0.39
C ASP A 367 3.30 -12.05 0.76
N THR A 368 2.92 -10.97 0.10
CA THR A 368 3.46 -9.62 0.30
C THR A 368 2.36 -8.62 0.69
N PRO A 369 1.88 -8.66 1.95
CA PRO A 369 0.87 -7.72 2.42
C PRO A 369 1.30 -6.26 2.23
N GLY A 370 0.39 -5.43 1.76
CA GLY A 370 0.67 -4.02 1.46
C GLY A 370 1.17 -3.77 0.04
N ARG A 371 1.42 -4.81 -0.77
CA ARG A 371 1.65 -4.62 -2.20
C ARG A 371 0.35 -4.17 -2.85
N CYS A 372 0.41 -3.05 -3.59
CA CYS A 372 -0.80 -2.43 -4.15
C CYS A 372 -0.53 -1.71 -5.47
N ILE A 373 -1.62 -1.45 -6.17
CA ILE A 373 -1.64 -0.63 -7.38
C ILE A 373 -2.42 0.63 -7.08
N TYR A 374 -1.79 1.79 -7.24
CA TYR A 374 -2.50 3.07 -7.27
C TYR A 374 -2.84 3.44 -8.71
N LYS A 375 -4.08 3.79 -8.95
CA LYS A 375 -4.57 4.32 -10.21
C LYS A 375 -5.06 5.75 -10.02
N GLY A 376 -4.33 6.69 -10.62
CA GLY A 376 -4.79 8.01 -10.97
C GLY A 376 -4.92 8.09 -12.50
N VAL A 377 -4.11 8.95 -13.13
CA VAL A 377 -4.00 8.98 -14.60
C VAL A 377 -3.26 7.76 -15.15
N LYS A 378 -2.22 7.30 -14.42
CA LYS A 378 -1.45 6.07 -14.73
C LYS A 378 -1.46 5.14 -13.53
N GLN A 379 -1.35 3.85 -13.79
CA GLN A 379 -1.16 2.86 -12.74
C GLN A 379 0.29 2.84 -12.25
N LYS A 380 0.47 2.68 -10.94
CA LYS A 380 1.77 2.50 -10.29
C LYS A 380 1.69 1.38 -9.27
N VAL A 381 2.56 0.39 -9.40
CA VAL A 381 2.76 -0.64 -8.36
C VAL A 381 3.62 -0.05 -7.25
N MET A 382 3.20 -0.24 -6.00
CA MET A 382 3.90 0.30 -4.83
C MET A 382 3.73 -0.61 -3.61
N GLN A 383 4.49 -0.34 -2.56
CA GLN A 383 4.36 -0.97 -1.25
C GLN A 383 3.78 0.02 -0.25
N ALA A 384 2.61 -0.25 0.29
CA ALA A 384 2.00 0.57 1.33
C ALA A 384 2.84 0.49 2.62
N PRO A 385 3.05 1.61 3.33
CA PRO A 385 3.79 1.60 4.59
C PRO A 385 2.98 0.94 5.70
N LEU A 386 3.65 0.09 6.47
CA LEU A 386 3.07 -0.62 7.61
C LEU A 386 3.09 0.26 8.86
N LEU A 387 1.92 0.66 9.33
CA LEU A 387 1.72 1.30 10.62
C LEU A 387 1.00 0.31 11.55
N ILE A 388 1.69 -0.15 12.58
CA ILE A 388 1.15 -1.13 13.54
C ILE A 388 0.24 -0.45 14.58
N ASN A 389 -0.70 -1.21 15.12
CA ASN A 389 -1.74 -0.68 16.01
C ASN A 389 -1.19 -0.03 17.28
N THR A 390 -0.16 -0.60 17.91
CA THR A 390 0.48 -0.01 19.10
C THR A 390 1.06 1.37 18.81
N ARG A 391 1.68 1.52 17.63
CA ARG A 391 2.21 2.83 17.21
C ARG A 391 1.12 3.84 16.89
N ILE A 392 -0.01 3.38 16.33
CA ILE A 392 -1.19 4.25 16.13
C ILE A 392 -1.65 4.78 17.50
N ASP A 393 -1.84 3.89 18.48
CA ASP A 393 -2.33 4.27 19.81
C ASP A 393 -1.43 5.30 20.51
N GLU A 394 -0.10 5.16 20.37
CA GLU A 394 0.86 6.16 20.85
C GLU A 394 0.69 7.51 20.15
N LEU A 395 0.56 7.51 18.82
CA LEU A 395 0.49 8.72 18.01
C LEU A 395 -0.81 9.50 18.21
N ILE A 396 -1.94 8.81 18.39
CA ILE A 396 -3.25 9.46 18.56
C ILE A 396 -3.58 9.79 20.02
N LYS A 397 -2.80 9.30 20.98
CA LYS A 397 -3.03 9.53 22.43
C LYS A 397 -3.26 11.02 22.77
N PRO A 398 -2.51 12.00 22.25
CA PRO A 398 -2.71 13.43 22.55
C PRO A 398 -4.05 13.98 22.03
N TYR A 399 -4.68 13.30 21.09
CA TYR A 399 -5.92 13.74 20.43
C TYR A 399 -7.17 13.07 20.99
N LYS A 400 -7.02 12.13 21.96
CA LYS A 400 -8.16 11.48 22.63
C LYS A 400 -8.77 12.40 23.67
N ILE A 401 -10.10 12.46 23.68
CA ILE A 401 -10.87 13.13 24.72
C ILE A 401 -10.71 12.31 26.00
N LEU A 402 -10.15 12.92 27.04
CA LEU A 402 -10.11 12.31 28.34
C LEU A 402 -11.54 12.19 28.86
N LYS A 403 -12.06 10.96 28.95
CA LYS A 403 -13.27 10.69 29.73
C LYS A 403 -12.90 11.04 31.18
N LYS A 404 -13.53 12.06 31.79
CA LYS A 404 -13.51 12.23 33.24
C LYS A 404 -14.04 10.90 33.81
N GLU A 405 -13.18 10.15 34.47
CA GLU A 405 -13.64 9.06 35.34
C GLU A 405 -14.63 9.71 36.30
N ASN A 406 -15.89 9.34 36.20
CA ASN A 406 -16.85 9.62 37.24
C ASN A 406 -16.29 8.95 38.50
N GLU A 407 -15.78 9.74 39.43
CA GLU A 407 -15.62 9.35 40.82
C GLU A 407 -17.00 8.91 41.30
N GLN A 408 -17.35 7.67 41.08
CA GLN A 408 -18.42 7.04 41.80
C GLN A 408 -17.86 6.71 43.17
N HIS A 409 -18.34 7.49 44.15
CA HIS A 409 -18.38 7.23 45.59
C HIS A 409 -17.71 5.92 46.04
N ALA A 410 -16.57 6.10 46.69
CA ALA A 410 -16.11 5.11 47.67
C ALA A 410 -17.17 5.04 48.77
N THR A 411 -18.05 4.07 48.70
CA THR A 411 -18.82 3.63 49.82
C THR A 411 -17.87 2.98 50.82
N GLU A 412 -17.86 3.50 52.05
CA GLU A 412 -17.07 3.00 53.17
C GLU A 412 -17.28 1.47 53.36
N PRO A 413 -16.28 0.75 53.82
CA PRO A 413 -16.40 -0.69 54.05
C PRO A 413 -17.28 -0.97 55.27
N GLU A 414 -18.44 -1.60 55.06
CA GLU A 414 -19.23 -2.22 56.16
C GLU A 414 -18.40 -3.30 56.85
N LYS A 415 -18.48 -3.28 58.21
CA LYS A 415 -17.85 -4.25 59.11
C LYS A 415 -18.38 -5.65 58.89
N PRO A 416 -17.58 -6.73 59.08
CA PRO A 416 -18.00 -8.09 58.79
C PRO A 416 -18.99 -8.63 59.80
N GLY A 417 -20.19 -8.97 59.32
CA GLY A 417 -21.21 -9.75 60.05
C GLY A 417 -20.92 -11.25 59.91
N LYS A 418 -21.17 -11.96 61.00
CA LYS A 418 -20.87 -13.37 61.30
C LYS A 418 -21.46 -14.38 60.30
N ASN A 419 -20.64 -15.36 59.96
CA ASN A 419 -20.91 -16.78 59.62
C ASN A 419 -22.35 -17.23 59.33
N THR A 420 -22.57 -17.67 58.09
CA THR A 420 -23.46 -18.84 57.85
C THR A 420 -22.81 -19.71 56.77
N LYS A 421 -22.54 -20.96 57.12
CA LYS A 421 -22.05 -22.04 56.24
C LYS A 421 -23.18 -22.44 55.31
N HIS A 422 -22.98 -22.35 54.00
CA HIS A 422 -23.81 -23.06 53.03
C HIS A 422 -22.95 -24.12 52.33
N THR A 423 -23.36 -25.36 52.56
CA THR A 423 -22.84 -26.58 51.92
C THR A 423 -23.37 -26.61 50.48
N ILE A 424 -22.48 -26.76 49.51
CA ILE A 424 -22.86 -26.98 48.12
C ILE A 424 -22.85 -28.48 47.86
N GLU A 425 -24.00 -29.07 47.56
CA GLU A 425 -24.15 -30.45 47.08
C GLU A 425 -23.99 -30.47 45.55
N PHE A 426 -23.09 -31.33 45.09
CA PHE A 426 -22.93 -31.62 43.66
C PHE A 426 -23.90 -32.76 43.28
N ILE A 427 -24.82 -32.46 42.37
CA ILE A 427 -25.66 -33.48 41.73
C ILE A 427 -24.94 -33.94 40.44
N GLN A 428 -24.47 -35.19 40.45
CA GLN A 428 -24.02 -35.87 39.21
C GLN A 428 -25.23 -36.42 38.48
N THR A 429 -25.50 -35.90 37.27
CA THR A 429 -26.43 -36.52 36.32
C THR A 429 -25.64 -37.40 35.37
N ARG A 430 -25.88 -38.71 35.43
CA ARG A 430 -25.41 -39.69 34.43
C ARG A 430 -26.36 -39.63 33.22
N LEU A 431 -25.75 -39.52 32.04
CA LEU A 431 -26.42 -39.78 30.77
C LEU A 431 -26.40 -41.28 30.49
N SER A 432 -27.57 -41.82 30.24
CA SER A 432 -27.81 -43.12 29.59
C SER A 432 -28.04 -42.88 28.09
#